data_2e8b3361069817ceeb6b64bee6c59524
#
_entry.id   2e8b3361069817ceeb6b64bee6c59524
#
_cell.length_a   1.000
_cell.length_b   1.000
_cell.length_c   1.000
_cell.angle_alpha   90.00
_cell.angle_beta   90.00
_cell.angle_gamma   90.00
#
_symmetry.space_group_name_H-M   'P 1'
#
loop_
_entity.id
_entity.type
_entity.pdbx_description
1 polymer ?
#
loop_
_entity_poly.entity_id
_entity_poly.type
_entity_poly.pdbx_seq_one_letter_code
_entity_poly.pdbx_strand_id
1 'polypeptide(L)'
;MIGLDTNVLVRFLTADDPEHSPRAHAFLHAAGERQEPLFVNVVVLCELAWNLRGKAYGYSRSDIANALDGFLNVGAFEVQHRDQVKEAVRDYRQGRADFADYLIGHLNSRAGCQNTVTFDQALANTGGFQPL
;
A
#
# COMPACT_ATOMS: atom_id res chain seq x y z
N MET A 1 19.47 -5.24 3.11
CA MET A 1 18.04 -4.93 2.88
C MET A 1 17.37 -6.14 2.24
N ILE A 2 16.19 -6.49 2.72
CA ILE A 2 15.46 -7.68 2.27
C ILE A 2 14.11 -7.23 1.71
N GLY A 3 13.77 -7.67 0.48
CA GLY A 3 12.48 -7.40 -0.12
C GLY A 3 11.39 -8.32 0.43
N LEU A 4 10.19 -7.78 0.63
CA LEU A 4 9.05 -8.55 1.12
C LEU A 4 8.04 -8.80 0.00
N ASP A 5 7.51 -10.01 -0.05
CA ASP A 5 6.37 -10.35 -0.90
C ASP A 5 5.06 -10.02 -0.18
N THR A 6 4.02 -9.84 -0.98
CA THR A 6 2.69 -9.43 -0.48
C THR A 6 2.16 -10.35 0.61
N ASN A 7 2.29 -11.67 0.42
CA ASN A 7 1.75 -12.63 1.38
C ASN A 7 2.39 -12.55 2.75
N VAL A 8 3.66 -12.16 2.83
CA VAL A 8 4.32 -11.96 4.13
C VAL A 8 3.61 -10.85 4.91
N LEU A 9 3.29 -9.75 4.24
CA LEU A 9 2.58 -8.63 4.87
C LEU A 9 1.14 -8.98 5.21
N VAL A 10 0.43 -9.71 4.34
CA VAL A 10 -0.93 -10.17 4.61
C VAL A 10 -0.95 -11.05 5.87
N ARG A 11 -0.06 -12.03 5.96
CA ARG A 11 0.01 -12.93 7.12
C ARG A 11 0.40 -12.21 8.41
N PHE A 12 1.26 -11.22 8.29
CA PHE A 12 1.63 -10.39 9.43
C PHE A 12 0.44 -9.56 9.94
N LEU A 13 -0.29 -8.91 9.03
CA LEU A 13 -1.40 -8.03 9.39
C LEU A 13 -2.61 -8.80 9.92
N THR A 14 -2.99 -9.87 9.25
CA THR A 14 -4.26 -10.56 9.53
C THR A 14 -4.13 -11.59 10.65
N ALA A 15 -2.93 -12.13 10.84
CA ALA A 15 -2.62 -13.12 11.87
C ALA A 15 -3.59 -14.32 11.86
N ASP A 16 -4.13 -14.66 10.70
CA ASP A 16 -5.20 -15.65 10.54
C ASP A 16 -4.72 -17.03 10.09
N ASP A 17 -3.44 -17.17 9.77
CA ASP A 17 -2.86 -18.43 9.30
C ASP A 17 -2.00 -19.04 10.41
N PRO A 18 -2.39 -20.22 10.96
CA PRO A 18 -1.69 -20.81 12.12
C PRO A 18 -0.25 -21.23 11.82
N GLU A 19 0.09 -21.45 10.55
CA GLU A 19 1.46 -21.80 10.16
C GLU A 19 2.27 -20.58 9.72
N HIS A 20 1.73 -19.76 8.81
CA HIS A 20 2.49 -18.71 8.16
C HIS A 20 2.52 -17.40 8.95
N SER A 21 1.47 -17.07 9.70
CA SER A 21 1.45 -15.83 10.47
C SER A 21 2.51 -15.81 11.57
N PRO A 22 2.68 -16.87 12.38
CA PRO A 22 3.79 -16.89 13.35
C PRO A 22 5.16 -16.79 12.70
N ARG A 23 5.36 -17.40 11.53
CA ARG A 23 6.62 -17.31 10.79
C ARG A 23 6.88 -15.89 10.29
N ALA A 24 5.84 -15.21 9.77
CA ALA A 24 5.96 -13.83 9.34
C ALA A 24 6.33 -12.91 10.52
N HIS A 25 5.65 -13.06 11.64
CA HIS A 25 5.93 -12.28 12.85
C HIS A 25 7.36 -12.53 13.36
N ALA A 26 7.79 -13.78 13.40
CA ALA A 26 9.15 -14.12 13.86
C ALA A 26 10.22 -13.54 12.94
N PHE A 27 9.99 -13.61 11.63
CA PHE A 27 10.93 -13.06 10.64
C PHE A 27 11.06 -11.53 10.78
N LEU A 28 9.93 -10.83 10.86
CA LEU A 28 9.93 -9.37 10.98
C LEU A 28 10.56 -8.92 12.29
N HIS A 29 10.27 -9.63 13.39
CA HIS A 29 10.88 -9.36 14.68
C HIS A 29 12.40 -9.52 14.63
N ALA A 30 12.88 -10.64 14.06
CA ALA A 30 14.31 -10.91 13.95
C ALA A 30 15.03 -9.88 13.06
N ALA A 31 14.38 -9.44 11.99
CA ALA A 31 14.92 -8.40 11.13
C ALA A 31 15.05 -7.07 11.90
N GLY A 32 14.04 -6.73 12.70
CA GLY A 32 14.08 -5.55 13.56
C GLY A 32 15.24 -5.60 14.55
N GLU A 33 15.47 -6.75 15.17
CA GLU A 33 16.58 -6.96 16.10
C GLU A 33 17.94 -6.74 15.45
N ARG A 34 18.07 -7.12 14.18
CA ARG A 34 19.30 -6.94 13.40
C ARG A 34 19.39 -5.57 12.72
N GLN A 35 18.37 -4.73 12.88
CA GLN A 35 18.24 -3.46 12.17
C GLN A 35 18.35 -3.63 10.65
N GLU A 36 17.84 -4.75 10.14
CA GLU A 36 17.82 -5.06 8.71
C GLU A 36 16.65 -4.37 8.05
N PRO A 37 16.87 -3.43 7.10
CA PRO A 37 15.77 -2.77 6.41
C PRO A 37 14.96 -3.74 5.57
N LEU A 38 13.64 -3.59 5.60
CA LEU A 38 12.68 -4.43 4.88
C LEU A 38 12.04 -3.60 3.77
N PHE A 39 12.34 -3.95 2.52
CA PHE A 39 11.88 -3.19 1.36
C PHE A 39 10.50 -3.63 0.92
N VAL A 40 9.62 -2.64 0.75
CA VAL A 40 8.24 -2.85 0.26
C VAL A 40 8.05 -2.01 -0.99
N ASN A 41 7.92 -2.64 -2.15
CA ASN A 41 7.70 -1.92 -3.39
C ASN A 41 6.22 -1.57 -3.57
N VAL A 42 5.95 -0.67 -4.53
CA VAL A 42 4.58 -0.16 -4.73
C VAL A 42 3.63 -1.22 -5.27
N VAL A 43 4.12 -2.20 -6.01
CA VAL A 43 3.28 -3.31 -6.50
C VAL A 43 2.76 -4.13 -5.32
N VAL A 44 3.61 -4.41 -4.34
CA VAL A 44 3.22 -5.13 -3.13
C VAL A 44 2.14 -4.36 -2.36
N LEU A 45 2.27 -3.04 -2.25
CA LEU A 45 1.25 -2.23 -1.57
C LEU A 45 -0.09 -2.26 -2.29
N CYS A 46 -0.10 -2.23 -3.62
CA CYS A 46 -1.33 -2.33 -4.40
C CYS A 46 -1.99 -3.70 -4.22
N GLU A 47 -1.21 -4.77 -4.31
CA GLU A 47 -1.72 -6.13 -4.09
C GLU A 47 -2.26 -6.29 -2.66
N LEU A 48 -1.56 -5.74 -1.68
CA LEU A 48 -2.00 -5.78 -0.29
C LEU A 48 -3.37 -5.13 -0.13
N ALA A 49 -3.56 -3.93 -0.69
CA ALA A 49 -4.84 -3.23 -0.62
C ALA A 49 -5.97 -4.04 -1.26
N TRP A 50 -5.72 -4.64 -2.42
CA TRP A 50 -6.70 -5.50 -3.09
C TRP A 50 -7.04 -6.74 -2.27
N ASN A 51 -6.04 -7.40 -1.70
CA ASN A 51 -6.24 -8.61 -0.90
C ASN A 51 -7.07 -8.31 0.36
N LEU A 52 -6.76 -7.21 1.05
CA LEU A 52 -7.46 -6.82 2.27
C LEU A 52 -8.91 -6.42 1.99
N ARG A 53 -9.17 -5.81 0.84
CA ARG A 53 -10.52 -5.44 0.41
C ARG A 53 -11.36 -6.65 0.01
N GLY A 54 -10.72 -7.72 -0.46
CA GLY A 54 -11.37 -8.92 -0.97
C GLY A 54 -12.25 -9.62 0.05
N LYS A 55 -13.06 -10.58 -0.43
CA LYS A 55 -14.06 -11.28 0.39
C LYS A 55 -13.47 -11.98 1.61
N ALA A 56 -12.23 -12.46 1.52
CA ALA A 56 -11.59 -13.20 2.60
C ALA A 56 -11.40 -12.34 3.85
N TYR A 57 -11.14 -11.05 3.69
CA TYR A 57 -10.85 -10.14 4.80
C TYR A 57 -11.89 -9.03 4.96
N GLY A 58 -12.39 -8.50 3.86
CA GLY A 58 -13.46 -7.49 3.87
C GLY A 58 -13.11 -6.20 4.59
N TYR A 59 -11.86 -5.78 4.53
CA TYR A 59 -11.43 -4.53 5.15
C TYR A 59 -12.15 -3.34 4.53
N SER A 60 -12.58 -2.40 5.36
CA SER A 60 -13.12 -1.14 4.89
C SER A 60 -12.01 -0.26 4.30
N ARG A 61 -12.40 0.80 3.60
CA ARG A 61 -11.47 1.82 3.09
C ARG A 61 -10.62 2.39 4.23
N SER A 62 -11.24 2.71 5.34
CA SER A 62 -10.55 3.23 6.52
C SER A 62 -9.55 2.23 7.09
N ASP A 63 -9.92 0.95 7.17
CA ASP A 63 -9.04 -0.11 7.68
C ASP A 63 -7.81 -0.28 6.78
N ILE A 64 -8.01 -0.26 5.46
CA ILE A 64 -6.91 -0.37 4.51
C ILE A 64 -5.97 0.84 4.61
N ALA A 65 -6.55 2.05 4.66
CA ALA A 65 -5.75 3.26 4.81
C ALA A 65 -4.93 3.23 6.10
N ASN A 66 -5.51 2.78 7.20
CA ASN A 66 -4.81 2.64 8.47
C ASN A 66 -3.67 1.62 8.39
N ALA A 67 -3.89 0.49 7.71
CA ALA A 67 -2.86 -0.52 7.53
C ALA A 67 -1.67 0.03 6.72
N LEU A 68 -1.96 0.74 5.63
CA LEU A 68 -0.91 1.36 4.79
C LEU A 68 -0.14 2.44 5.57
N ASP A 69 -0.84 3.29 6.31
CA ASP A 69 -0.20 4.28 7.19
C ASP A 69 0.70 3.60 8.23
N GLY A 70 0.27 2.45 8.75
CA GLY A 70 1.08 1.68 9.68
C GLY A 70 2.45 1.32 9.12
N PHE A 71 2.50 0.84 7.88
CA PHE A 71 3.77 0.52 7.22
C PHE A 71 4.63 1.75 6.99
N LEU A 72 4.01 2.89 6.66
CA LEU A 72 4.75 4.13 6.45
C LEU A 72 5.38 4.66 7.74
N ASN A 73 4.81 4.34 8.90
CA ASN A 73 5.25 4.86 10.19
C ASN A 73 6.20 3.93 10.94
N VAL A 74 6.43 2.71 10.46
CA VAL A 74 7.39 1.78 11.06
C VAL A 74 8.73 1.94 10.38
N GLY A 75 9.75 2.34 11.14
CA GLY A 75 11.07 2.68 10.59
C GLY A 75 11.80 1.51 9.94
N ALA A 76 11.44 0.27 10.26
CA ALA A 76 12.06 -0.91 9.66
C ALA A 76 11.66 -1.11 8.19
N PHE A 77 10.53 -0.55 7.76
CA PHE A 77 10.07 -0.67 6.38
C PHE A 77 10.60 0.46 5.50
N GLU A 78 11.34 0.06 4.46
CA GLU A 78 11.75 0.96 3.38
C GLU A 78 10.69 0.90 2.28
N VAL A 79 9.77 1.86 2.30
CA VAL A 79 8.67 1.91 1.33
C VAL A 79 9.12 2.64 0.07
N GLN A 80 9.02 1.97 -1.07
CA GLN A 80 9.36 2.57 -2.37
C GLN A 80 8.46 3.77 -2.65
N HIS A 81 9.04 4.86 -3.14
CA HIS A 81 8.30 6.09 -3.45
C HIS A 81 7.42 6.56 -2.29
N ARG A 82 8.01 6.57 -1.11
CA ARG A 82 7.33 6.83 0.15
C ARG A 82 6.43 8.07 0.12
N ASP A 83 6.90 9.19 -0.43
CA ASP A 83 6.13 10.43 -0.46
C ASP A 83 4.87 10.30 -1.32
N GLN A 84 4.99 9.65 -2.47
CA GLN A 84 3.85 9.40 -3.36
C GLN A 84 2.86 8.42 -2.73
N VAL A 85 3.36 7.42 -2.01
CA VAL A 85 2.49 6.49 -1.27
C VAL A 85 1.72 7.22 -0.18
N LYS A 86 2.36 8.10 0.58
CA LYS A 86 1.68 8.91 1.61
C LYS A 86 0.55 9.75 1.03
N GLU A 87 0.80 10.42 -0.10
CA GLU A 87 -0.22 11.21 -0.76
C GLU A 87 -1.36 10.36 -1.30
N ALA A 88 -1.04 9.19 -1.87
CA ALA A 88 -2.05 8.26 -2.37
C ALA A 88 -2.93 7.73 -1.23
N VAL A 89 -2.36 7.42 -0.07
CA VAL A 89 -3.14 6.98 1.10
C VAL A 89 -4.10 8.07 1.56
N ARG A 90 -3.64 9.32 1.60
CA ARG A 90 -4.48 10.46 1.96
C ARG A 90 -5.67 10.60 1.01
N ASP A 91 -5.41 10.54 -0.30
CA ASP A 91 -6.47 10.65 -1.31
C ASP A 91 -7.42 9.46 -1.23
N TYR A 92 -6.89 8.27 -1.06
CA TYR A 92 -7.68 7.04 -0.93
C TYR A 92 -8.62 7.10 0.27
N ARG A 93 -8.14 7.63 1.40
CA ARG A 93 -8.94 7.74 2.63
C ARG A 93 -10.20 8.59 2.42
N GLN A 94 -10.12 9.61 1.58
CA GLN A 94 -11.19 10.58 1.34
C GLN A 94 -11.97 10.33 0.05
N GLY A 95 -11.44 9.52 -0.85
CA GLY A 95 -11.99 9.34 -2.19
C GLY A 95 -12.83 8.09 -2.36
N ARG A 96 -13.11 7.76 -3.64
CA ARG A 96 -13.94 6.62 -4.03
C ARG A 96 -13.20 5.61 -4.90
N ALA A 97 -12.08 5.98 -5.50
CA ALA A 97 -11.28 5.09 -6.33
C ALA A 97 -10.41 4.18 -5.46
N ASP A 98 -9.74 3.23 -6.09
CA ASP A 98 -8.84 2.31 -5.39
C ASP A 98 -7.52 3.01 -5.05
N PHE A 99 -6.82 2.50 -4.04
CA PHE A 99 -5.50 3.01 -3.66
C PHE A 99 -4.55 3.04 -4.86
N ALA A 100 -4.53 1.96 -5.66
CA ALA A 100 -3.66 1.88 -6.84
C ALA A 100 -3.93 3.02 -7.83
N ASP A 101 -5.17 3.45 -7.99
CA ASP A 101 -5.52 4.54 -8.90
C ASP A 101 -4.87 5.84 -8.48
N TYR A 102 -4.96 6.19 -7.20
CA TYR A 102 -4.33 7.40 -6.67
C TYR A 102 -2.81 7.31 -6.75
N LEU A 103 -2.25 6.13 -6.47
CA LEU A 103 -0.81 5.94 -6.56
C LEU A 103 -0.31 6.11 -7.99
N ILE A 104 -1.03 5.58 -8.98
CA ILE A 104 -0.71 5.80 -10.40
C ILE A 104 -0.60 7.29 -10.70
N GLY A 105 -1.57 8.08 -10.26
CA GLY A 105 -1.56 9.52 -10.48
C GLY A 105 -0.34 10.20 -9.88
N HIS A 106 0.00 9.88 -8.65
CA HIS A 106 1.16 10.48 -7.98
C HIS A 106 2.48 10.03 -8.59
N LEU A 107 2.59 8.75 -8.99
CA LEU A 107 3.79 8.27 -9.67
C LEU A 107 3.97 8.91 -11.05
N ASN A 108 2.88 9.09 -11.80
CA ASN A 108 2.93 9.77 -13.09
C ASN A 108 3.36 11.23 -12.93
N SER A 109 2.81 11.92 -11.93
CA SER A 109 3.21 13.30 -11.62
C SER A 109 4.71 13.39 -11.29
N ARG A 110 5.21 12.44 -10.47
CA ARG A 110 6.63 12.36 -10.14
C ARG A 110 7.49 12.14 -11.39
N ALA A 111 6.99 11.40 -12.35
CA ALA A 111 7.69 11.16 -13.62
C ALA A 111 7.68 12.36 -14.57
N GLY A 112 6.94 13.42 -14.24
CA GLY A 112 6.87 14.64 -15.05
C GLY A 112 5.62 14.76 -15.90
N CYS A 113 4.64 13.86 -15.72
CA CYS A 113 3.37 13.94 -16.47
C CYS A 113 2.53 15.11 -15.95
N GLN A 114 1.95 15.88 -16.87
CA GLN A 114 1.06 17.00 -16.50
C GLN A 114 -0.23 16.48 -15.88
N ASN A 115 -0.75 15.38 -16.38
CA ASN A 115 -1.94 14.73 -15.84
C ASN A 115 -1.95 13.25 -16.21
N THR A 116 -2.87 12.52 -15.61
CA THR A 116 -3.15 11.11 -15.94
C THR A 116 -4.53 11.03 -16.56
N VAL A 117 -4.61 10.52 -17.78
CA VAL A 117 -5.87 10.37 -18.51
C VAL A 117 -6.58 9.11 -18.00
N THR A 118 -7.89 9.21 -17.77
CA THR A 118 -8.65 8.10 -17.18
C THR A 118 -10.08 8.04 -17.72
N PHE A 119 -10.65 6.84 -17.78
CA PHE A 119 -12.07 6.64 -17.97
C PHE A 119 -12.84 6.51 -16.65
N ASP A 120 -12.13 6.42 -15.52
CA ASP A 120 -12.77 6.17 -14.22
C ASP A 120 -13.47 7.43 -13.70
N GLN A 121 -14.79 7.35 -13.57
CA GLN A 121 -15.60 8.45 -13.08
C GLN A 121 -15.28 8.81 -11.61
N ALA A 122 -14.79 7.86 -10.84
CA ALA A 122 -14.40 8.11 -9.47
C ALA A 122 -13.20 9.07 -9.36
N LEU A 123 -12.45 9.24 -10.45
CA LEU A 123 -11.27 10.11 -10.50
C LEU A 123 -11.53 11.43 -11.25
N ALA A 124 -12.74 11.62 -11.78
CA ALA A 124 -13.05 12.74 -12.68
C ALA A 124 -12.78 14.11 -12.07
N ASN A 125 -12.94 14.25 -10.75
CA ASN A 125 -12.74 15.51 -10.03
C ASN A 125 -11.47 15.48 -9.15
N THR A 126 -10.60 14.53 -9.39
CA THR A 126 -9.35 14.40 -8.63
C THR A 126 -8.23 15.17 -9.33
N GLY A 127 -7.51 16.02 -8.59
CA GLY A 127 -6.38 16.76 -9.13
C GLY A 127 -5.34 15.82 -9.74
N GLY A 128 -4.80 16.20 -10.90
CA GLY A 128 -3.83 15.39 -11.62
C GLY A 128 -4.44 14.36 -12.56
N PHE A 129 -5.77 14.19 -12.57
CA PHE A 129 -6.47 13.31 -13.50
C PHE A 129 -7.28 14.11 -14.50
N GLN A 130 -7.34 13.59 -15.70
CA GLN A 130 -8.12 14.18 -16.79
C GLN A 130 -9.06 13.12 -17.37
N PRO A 131 -10.38 13.31 -17.29
CA PRO A 131 -11.33 12.41 -17.95
C PRO A 131 -11.12 12.37 -19.46
N LEU A 132 -11.19 11.18 -20.02
CA LEU A 132 -11.09 11.00 -21.45
C LEU A 132 -12.47 10.92 -22.08
#